data_b1852ea41798e10ef23e7d1b421bd8c7
#
_entry.id   b1852ea41798e10ef23e7d1b421bd8c7
#
_cell.length_a   1.000
_cell.length_b   1.000
_cell.length_c   1.000
_cell.angle_alpha   90.00
_cell.angle_beta   90.00
_cell.angle_gamma   90.00
#
_symmetry.space_group_name_H-M   'P 1'
#
loop_
_entity.id
_entity.type
_entity.pdbx_description
1 polymer ?
#
loop_
_entity_poly.entity_id
_entity_poly.type
_entity_poly.pdbx_seq_one_letter_code
_entity_poly.pdbx_strand_id
1 'polypeptide(L)'
;MRKYLYTIFLLIPLLFIASCSSNDTTGPVTATKGSVFITSNPSGAQVWQNGSNTNKVTPDSITGLDAGTYNFTLKLTGYKDTLVAATVTAGQTTTLSVNMTSSATLTTYNARIWETNAPGPNQPSGLSLSLGQAISLAGTDKAKSDIIYESVKYIIRSASGWSANLTRETFFKQGTGTDLLDKVASPLKDASWVTQMTDRETNYFFLYDADKHYSKLKIIGYGTTPLAYVDLQWIYNGTVDDPRF
;
A
#
# COMPACT_ATOMS: atom_id res chain seq x y z
N MET A 1 86.69 51.07 48.01
CA MET A 1 87.71 50.33 48.48
C MET A 1 87.37 48.89 48.13
N ARG A 2 88.15 48.06 47.91
CA ARG A 2 88.29 46.84 47.15
C ARG A 2 87.03 45.99 46.97
N LYS A 3 86.60 45.79 45.67
CA LYS A 3 85.62 44.91 45.14
C LYS A 3 86.25 43.49 44.90
N TYR A 4 85.58 42.44 45.29
CA TYR A 4 85.92 41.12 44.83
C TYR A 4 84.72 40.49 44.09
N LEU A 5 84.97 40.20 42.84
CA LEU A 5 84.02 39.62 41.88
C LEU A 5 84.22 38.09 41.99
N TYR A 6 83.22 37.34 42.39
CA TYR A 6 83.22 35.88 42.27
C TYR A 6 82.37 35.43 41.11
N THR A 7 83.05 34.87 40.12
CA THR A 7 82.43 34.21 39.00
C THR A 7 82.09 32.77 39.41
N ILE A 8 80.81 32.48 39.50
CA ILE A 8 80.33 31.11 39.71
C ILE A 8 80.10 30.48 38.37
N PHE A 9 80.90 29.44 38.06
CA PHE A 9 80.69 28.60 36.86
C PHE A 9 79.66 27.55 37.16
N LEU A 10 78.44 27.75 36.61
CA LEU A 10 77.34 26.78 36.75
C LEU A 10 77.45 25.75 35.63
N LEU A 11 77.81 24.53 35.97
CA LEU A 11 77.88 23.37 35.08
C LEU A 11 76.44 22.87 34.92
N ILE A 12 75.87 23.08 33.76
CA ILE A 12 74.56 22.53 33.39
C ILE A 12 74.76 21.18 32.77
N PRO A 13 74.21 20.06 33.32
CA PRO A 13 74.23 18.78 32.68
C PRO A 13 73.23 18.79 31.53
N LEU A 14 73.70 18.52 30.30
CA LEU A 14 72.94 18.37 29.10
C LEU A 14 72.13 17.05 29.17
N LEU A 15 70.84 17.17 29.53
CA LEU A 15 69.89 16.11 29.50
C LEU A 15 69.47 15.82 28.04
N PHE A 16 69.96 14.77 27.46
CA PHE A 16 69.41 14.27 26.17
C PHE A 16 68.06 13.69 26.42
N ILE A 17 67.01 14.42 26.06
CA ILE A 17 65.66 13.88 25.94
C ILE A 17 65.61 13.15 24.60
N ALA A 18 65.68 11.80 24.67
CA ALA A 18 65.33 10.97 23.51
C ALA A 18 63.82 11.16 23.27
N SER A 19 63.50 12.06 22.34
CA SER A 19 62.15 12.13 21.79
C SER A 19 61.89 10.87 20.98
N CYS A 20 61.16 9.90 21.52
CA CYS A 20 60.53 8.87 20.74
C CYS A 20 59.47 9.57 19.87
N SER A 21 59.86 9.85 18.63
CA SER A 21 58.92 10.19 17.56
C SER A 21 58.17 8.90 17.23
N SER A 22 57.01 8.67 17.86
CA SER A 22 56.02 7.77 17.31
C SER A 22 55.51 8.40 16.03
N ASN A 23 55.98 7.92 14.91
CA ASN A 23 55.37 8.18 13.61
C ASN A 23 53.99 7.51 13.59
N ASP A 24 53.02 8.09 14.29
CA ASP A 24 51.61 7.86 13.99
C ASP A 24 51.30 8.54 12.63
N THR A 25 51.65 7.83 11.59
CA THR A 25 51.15 8.17 10.25
C THR A 25 49.66 7.78 10.15
N THR A 26 48.81 8.41 10.96
CA THR A 26 47.40 8.46 10.70
C THR A 26 47.19 9.44 9.56
N GLY A 27 47.56 9.00 8.36
CA GLY A 27 47.05 9.66 7.16
C GLY A 27 45.51 9.61 7.20
N PRO A 28 44.81 10.56 6.56
CA PRO A 28 43.33 10.52 6.52
C PRO A 28 42.90 9.15 6.02
N VAL A 29 42.16 8.41 6.88
CA VAL A 29 41.60 7.11 6.51
C VAL A 29 40.60 7.39 5.40
N THR A 30 41.00 7.18 4.15
CA THR A 30 40.10 7.34 3.01
C THR A 30 39.04 6.25 3.15
N ALA A 31 37.80 6.65 3.35
CA ALA A 31 36.69 5.72 3.40
C ALA A 31 36.66 4.94 2.07
N THR A 32 36.73 3.63 2.13
CA THR A 32 36.72 2.75 0.94
C THR A 32 35.32 2.21 0.65
N LYS A 33 34.45 2.29 1.62
CA LYS A 33 33.06 1.76 1.57
C LYS A 33 32.03 2.88 1.68
N GLY A 34 30.87 2.69 1.04
CA GLY A 34 29.70 3.53 1.19
C GLY A 34 28.48 2.73 1.62
N SER A 35 27.32 3.35 1.56
CA SER A 35 26.05 2.74 1.91
C SER A 35 24.90 3.22 1.01
N VAL A 36 23.81 2.43 0.99
CA VAL A 36 22.53 2.83 0.37
C VAL A 36 21.45 2.76 1.44
N PHE A 37 20.78 3.89 1.70
CA PHE A 37 19.56 3.93 2.51
C PHE A 37 18.37 3.78 1.58
N ILE A 38 17.54 2.74 1.80
CA ILE A 38 16.45 2.37 0.90
C ILE A 38 15.12 2.55 1.63
N THR A 39 14.23 3.32 1.02
CA THR A 39 12.84 3.49 1.44
C THR A 39 11.89 3.01 0.38
N SER A 40 10.69 2.56 0.76
CA SER A 40 9.61 2.26 -0.17
C SER A 40 8.27 2.80 0.31
N ASN A 41 7.38 3.04 -0.64
CA ASN A 41 5.98 3.33 -0.37
C ASN A 41 5.10 2.29 -1.08
N PRO A 42 4.37 1.43 -0.32
CA PRO A 42 4.42 1.31 1.14
C PRO A 42 5.76 0.80 1.66
N SER A 43 6.01 1.03 2.94
CA SER A 43 7.19 0.50 3.66
C SER A 43 7.06 -1.02 3.92
N GLY A 44 8.15 -1.64 4.38
CA GLY A 44 8.15 -3.07 4.71
C GLY A 44 8.52 -4.00 3.55
N ALA A 45 8.99 -3.45 2.43
CA ALA A 45 9.47 -4.26 1.32
C ALA A 45 10.79 -4.96 1.67
N GLN A 46 10.90 -6.25 1.39
CA GLN A 46 12.14 -7.00 1.47
C GLN A 46 13.14 -6.48 0.46
N VAL A 47 14.38 -6.27 0.88
CA VAL A 47 15.47 -5.80 0.02
C VAL A 47 16.31 -6.98 -0.45
N TRP A 48 16.40 -7.16 -1.76
CA TRP A 48 17.25 -8.14 -2.41
C TRP A 48 18.35 -7.41 -3.18
N GLN A 49 19.60 -7.86 -3.04
CA GLN A 49 20.74 -7.30 -3.74
C GLN A 49 21.33 -8.34 -4.70
N ASN A 50 21.42 -8.02 -5.98
CA ASN A 50 21.95 -8.91 -7.02
C ASN A 50 21.33 -10.33 -6.97
N GLY A 51 20.03 -10.42 -6.69
CA GLY A 51 19.27 -11.68 -6.61
C GLY A 51 19.33 -12.42 -5.28
N SER A 52 20.08 -11.90 -4.28
CA SER A 52 20.17 -12.50 -2.93
C SER A 52 19.40 -11.67 -1.91
N ASN A 53 18.66 -12.35 -1.01
CA ASN A 53 17.96 -11.68 0.08
C ASN A 53 18.96 -11.12 1.10
N THR A 54 18.87 -9.81 1.38
CA THR A 54 19.73 -9.15 2.36
C THR A 54 19.25 -9.30 3.81
N ASN A 55 18.07 -9.90 4.03
CA ASN A 55 17.32 -9.95 5.30
C ASN A 55 16.98 -8.57 5.88
N LYS A 56 16.98 -7.53 5.03
CA LYS A 56 16.57 -6.17 5.35
C LYS A 56 15.20 -5.88 4.78
N VAL A 57 14.45 -5.01 5.47
CA VAL A 57 13.13 -4.50 5.00
C VAL A 57 13.13 -2.98 5.06
N THR A 58 12.48 -2.35 4.10
CA THR A 58 12.43 -0.87 4.02
C THR A 58 11.58 -0.27 5.15
N PRO A 59 12.02 0.87 5.75
CA PRO A 59 13.27 1.60 5.48
C PRO A 59 14.46 0.97 6.18
N ASP A 60 15.56 0.70 5.46
CA ASP A 60 16.81 0.20 6.07
C ASP A 60 18.01 0.59 5.20
N SER A 61 19.23 0.38 5.73
CA SER A 61 20.49 0.66 5.06
C SER A 61 21.26 -0.62 4.74
N ILE A 62 21.81 -0.66 3.52
CA ILE A 62 22.83 -1.64 3.12
C ILE A 62 24.18 -0.93 3.22
N THR A 63 25.04 -1.40 4.09
CA THR A 63 26.33 -0.78 4.42
C THR A 63 27.51 -1.61 3.95
N GLY A 64 28.71 -1.03 3.95
CA GLY A 64 29.94 -1.76 3.61
C GLY A 64 30.10 -2.07 2.13
N LEU A 65 29.45 -1.32 1.26
CA LEU A 65 29.51 -1.49 -0.19
C LEU A 65 30.74 -0.77 -0.76
N ASP A 66 31.43 -1.42 -1.70
CA ASP A 66 32.45 -0.76 -2.50
C ASP A 66 31.83 0.33 -3.40
N ALA A 67 32.61 1.30 -3.83
CA ALA A 67 32.13 2.26 -4.82
C ALA A 67 31.77 1.52 -6.12
N GLY A 68 30.57 1.80 -6.66
CA GLY A 68 30.03 1.12 -7.84
C GLY A 68 28.52 1.18 -7.91
N THR A 69 27.96 0.56 -8.96
CA THR A 69 26.50 0.49 -9.14
C THR A 69 25.97 -0.87 -8.70
N TYR A 70 24.91 -0.86 -7.91
CA TYR A 70 24.24 -2.04 -7.37
C TYR A 70 22.79 -2.08 -7.80
N ASN A 71 22.30 -3.27 -8.12
CA ASN A 71 20.91 -3.52 -8.40
C ASN A 71 20.21 -4.07 -7.16
N PHE A 72 19.10 -3.43 -6.80
CA PHE A 72 18.23 -3.85 -5.71
C PHE A 72 16.87 -4.24 -6.28
N THR A 73 16.31 -5.36 -5.81
CA THR A 73 14.93 -5.73 -6.07
C THR A 73 14.16 -5.63 -4.76
N LEU A 74 13.12 -4.80 -4.76
CA LEU A 74 12.20 -4.68 -3.64
C LEU A 74 11.03 -5.62 -3.85
N LYS A 75 10.72 -6.44 -2.83
CA LYS A 75 9.62 -7.41 -2.86
C LYS A 75 8.69 -7.17 -1.67
N LEU A 76 7.40 -6.98 -1.97
CA LEU A 76 6.36 -6.80 -0.96
C LEU A 76 5.11 -7.56 -1.42
N THR A 77 4.55 -8.38 -0.52
CA THR A 77 3.34 -9.15 -0.84
C THR A 77 2.26 -8.23 -1.38
N GLY A 78 1.71 -8.59 -2.55
CA GLY A 78 0.68 -7.85 -3.25
C GLY A 78 1.17 -6.63 -4.02
N TYR A 79 2.47 -6.49 -4.20
CA TYR A 79 3.08 -5.51 -5.10
C TYR A 79 3.96 -6.20 -6.13
N LYS A 80 4.14 -5.56 -7.26
CA LYS A 80 5.06 -6.04 -8.29
C LYS A 80 6.50 -5.89 -7.80
N ASP A 81 7.32 -6.91 -8.01
CA ASP A 81 8.75 -6.82 -7.76
C ASP A 81 9.33 -5.60 -8.52
N THR A 82 10.04 -4.74 -7.80
CA THR A 82 10.55 -3.49 -8.38
C THR A 82 12.06 -3.50 -8.37
N LEU A 83 12.67 -3.53 -9.56
CA LEU A 83 14.11 -3.46 -9.76
C LEU A 83 14.55 -2.00 -9.86
N VAL A 84 15.55 -1.63 -9.07
CA VAL A 84 16.12 -0.28 -9.03
C VAL A 84 17.65 -0.36 -8.89
N ALA A 85 18.34 0.64 -9.40
CA ALA A 85 19.80 0.74 -9.29
C ALA A 85 20.20 1.93 -8.42
N ALA A 86 21.28 1.78 -7.64
CA ALA A 86 21.89 2.86 -6.90
C ALA A 86 23.40 2.87 -7.12
N THR A 87 23.97 4.06 -7.31
CA THR A 87 25.42 4.24 -7.37
C THR A 87 25.95 4.60 -6.00
N VAL A 88 26.89 3.82 -5.51
CA VAL A 88 27.57 3.99 -4.23
C VAL A 88 28.88 4.75 -4.45
N THR A 89 29.08 5.80 -3.65
CA THR A 89 30.35 6.53 -3.56
C THR A 89 30.98 6.24 -2.20
N ALA A 90 32.28 6.01 -2.19
CA ALA A 90 33.03 5.76 -0.96
C ALA A 90 32.84 6.89 0.07
N GLY A 91 32.59 6.55 1.32
CA GLY A 91 32.33 7.51 2.39
C GLY A 91 30.95 8.16 2.38
N GLN A 92 30.07 7.82 1.42
CA GLN A 92 28.76 8.47 1.27
C GLN A 92 27.61 7.47 1.47
N THR A 93 26.44 8.03 1.85
CA THR A 93 25.18 7.31 1.84
C THR A 93 24.33 7.79 0.68
N THR A 94 24.02 6.90 -0.25
CA THR A 94 23.06 7.15 -1.33
C THR A 94 21.66 6.85 -0.82
N THR A 95 20.70 7.79 -0.97
CA THR A 95 19.30 7.56 -0.63
C THR A 95 18.52 7.11 -1.86
N LEU A 96 17.78 6.02 -1.73
CA LEU A 96 16.92 5.43 -2.75
C LEU A 96 15.49 5.38 -2.24
N SER A 97 14.57 6.10 -2.91
CA SER A 97 13.14 6.11 -2.58
C SER A 97 12.34 5.47 -3.70
N VAL A 98 11.55 4.45 -3.39
CA VAL A 98 10.86 3.61 -4.37
C VAL A 98 9.36 3.61 -4.12
N ASN A 99 8.56 4.00 -5.11
CA ASN A 99 7.11 3.77 -5.11
C ASN A 99 6.83 2.41 -5.74
N MET A 100 6.24 1.51 -4.97
CA MET A 100 5.88 0.17 -5.46
C MET A 100 4.53 0.20 -6.16
N THR A 101 4.39 -0.61 -7.21
CA THR A 101 3.14 -0.74 -7.97
C THR A 101 2.35 -1.93 -7.43
N SER A 102 1.07 -1.73 -7.09
CA SER A 102 0.17 -2.83 -6.69
C SER A 102 0.08 -3.89 -7.78
N SER A 103 0.01 -5.17 -7.38
CA SER A 103 -0.28 -6.30 -8.25
C SER A 103 -1.77 -6.63 -8.33
N ALA A 104 -2.63 -5.86 -7.65
CA ALA A 104 -4.08 -6.06 -7.67
C ALA A 104 -4.63 -6.02 -9.11
N THR A 105 -5.51 -6.95 -9.44
CA THR A 105 -6.22 -6.96 -10.72
C THR A 105 -7.52 -6.19 -10.56
N LEU A 106 -7.52 -4.92 -10.94
CA LEU A 106 -8.65 -4.02 -10.79
C LEU A 106 -9.45 -3.91 -12.09
N THR A 107 -10.78 -4.05 -11.99
CA THR A 107 -11.71 -3.83 -13.11
C THR A 107 -12.80 -2.87 -12.68
N THR A 108 -13.04 -1.84 -13.49
CA THR A 108 -14.12 -0.85 -13.26
C THR A 108 -15.35 -1.23 -14.06
N TYR A 109 -16.49 -1.20 -13.39
CA TYR A 109 -17.80 -1.53 -13.94
C TYR A 109 -18.82 -0.43 -13.66
N ASN A 110 -19.91 -0.42 -14.44
CA ASN A 110 -21.10 0.40 -14.23
C ASN A 110 -22.34 -0.44 -14.52
N ALA A 111 -23.38 -0.26 -13.71
CA ALA A 111 -24.67 -0.87 -13.97
C ALA A 111 -25.80 -0.08 -13.31
N ARG A 112 -27.00 -0.20 -13.89
CA ARG A 112 -28.25 0.21 -13.27
C ARG A 112 -28.96 -1.00 -12.72
N ILE A 113 -29.45 -0.90 -11.48
CA ILE A 113 -30.38 -1.87 -10.88
C ILE A 113 -31.64 -1.17 -10.43
N TRP A 114 -32.78 -1.87 -10.58
CA TRP A 114 -34.10 -1.36 -10.21
C TRP A 114 -34.54 -1.98 -8.88
N GLU A 115 -35.57 -1.39 -8.30
CA GLU A 115 -36.17 -1.92 -7.07
C GLU A 115 -36.72 -3.35 -7.28
N THR A 116 -36.76 -4.12 -6.20
CA THR A 116 -37.18 -5.53 -6.22
C THR A 116 -38.64 -5.77 -6.59
N ASN A 117 -39.52 -4.74 -6.53
CA ASN A 117 -40.90 -4.82 -7.00
C ASN A 117 -41.07 -4.63 -8.51
N ALA A 118 -40.00 -4.33 -9.22
CA ALA A 118 -40.00 -4.11 -10.66
C ALA A 118 -39.32 -5.23 -11.47
N PRO A 119 -39.59 -6.52 -11.23
CA PRO A 119 -38.78 -7.62 -11.70
C PRO A 119 -39.08 -8.01 -13.15
N GLY A 120 -39.06 -7.06 -14.07
CA GLY A 120 -39.07 -7.36 -15.50
C GLY A 120 -37.69 -7.84 -15.96
N PRO A 121 -37.61 -8.59 -17.07
CA PRO A 121 -36.33 -9.02 -17.63
C PRO A 121 -35.41 -7.84 -18.01
N ASN A 122 -36.00 -6.69 -18.27
CA ASN A 122 -35.29 -5.44 -18.61
C ASN A 122 -35.05 -4.53 -17.39
N GLN A 123 -35.41 -4.97 -16.19
CA GLN A 123 -35.34 -4.22 -14.94
C GLN A 123 -34.71 -5.10 -13.85
N PRO A 124 -33.44 -5.51 -14.03
CA PRO A 124 -32.76 -6.33 -13.06
C PRO A 124 -32.59 -5.60 -11.74
N SER A 125 -32.87 -6.29 -10.64
CA SER A 125 -32.80 -5.73 -9.27
C SER A 125 -31.57 -6.21 -8.49
N GLY A 126 -30.85 -7.19 -9.01
CA GLY A 126 -29.60 -7.72 -8.47
C GLY A 126 -28.39 -7.23 -9.24
N LEU A 127 -27.22 -7.36 -8.63
CA LEU A 127 -25.92 -7.05 -9.22
C LEU A 127 -24.93 -8.16 -8.88
N SER A 128 -24.20 -8.65 -9.89
CA SER A 128 -22.99 -9.44 -9.67
C SER A 128 -21.77 -8.53 -9.76
N LEU A 129 -21.02 -8.44 -8.67
CA LEU A 129 -19.83 -7.58 -8.59
C LEU A 129 -18.71 -8.08 -9.51
N SER A 130 -18.47 -9.39 -9.53
CA SER A 130 -17.41 -10.03 -10.31
C SER A 130 -17.71 -10.10 -11.81
N LEU A 131 -18.98 -10.32 -12.18
CA LEU A 131 -19.40 -10.36 -13.60
C LEU A 131 -19.57 -8.98 -14.20
N GLY A 132 -19.63 -7.93 -13.37
CA GLY A 132 -19.78 -6.55 -13.84
C GLY A 132 -21.15 -6.22 -14.40
N GLN A 133 -22.20 -6.95 -14.00
CA GLN A 133 -23.52 -6.81 -14.64
C GLN A 133 -24.69 -6.89 -13.65
N ALA A 134 -25.77 -6.22 -14.01
CA ALA A 134 -27.05 -6.36 -13.33
C ALA A 134 -27.69 -7.71 -13.61
N ILE A 135 -28.31 -8.31 -12.59
CA ILE A 135 -28.89 -9.65 -12.60
C ILE A 135 -30.40 -9.58 -12.38
N SER A 136 -31.19 -10.21 -13.25
CA SER A 136 -32.63 -10.35 -13.05
C SER A 136 -32.92 -11.37 -11.92
N LEU A 137 -33.66 -10.95 -10.89
CA LEU A 137 -34.08 -11.85 -9.81
C LEU A 137 -35.17 -12.84 -10.23
N ALA A 138 -35.82 -12.63 -11.38
CA ALA A 138 -36.73 -13.57 -12.00
C ALA A 138 -36.01 -14.61 -12.87
N GLY A 139 -34.73 -14.40 -13.20
CA GLY A 139 -33.95 -15.26 -14.09
C GLY A 139 -33.29 -16.45 -13.39
N THR A 140 -32.69 -17.32 -14.21
CA THR A 140 -31.94 -18.50 -13.73
C THR A 140 -30.64 -18.10 -13.01
N ASP A 141 -30.08 -16.94 -13.36
CA ASP A 141 -28.80 -16.47 -12.84
C ASP A 141 -28.92 -15.70 -11.51
N LYS A 142 -30.12 -15.61 -10.92
CA LYS A 142 -30.34 -14.86 -9.67
C LYS A 142 -29.38 -15.22 -8.54
N ALA A 143 -28.95 -16.48 -8.45
CA ALA A 143 -28.01 -16.95 -7.45
C ALA A 143 -26.60 -16.32 -7.57
N LYS A 144 -26.29 -15.65 -8.69
CA LYS A 144 -25.03 -14.91 -8.90
C LYS A 144 -25.07 -13.48 -8.34
N SER A 145 -26.24 -13.03 -7.81
CA SER A 145 -26.35 -11.69 -7.25
C SER A 145 -25.63 -11.59 -5.91
N ASP A 146 -24.73 -10.63 -5.82
CA ASP A 146 -24.01 -10.26 -4.60
C ASP A 146 -24.81 -9.27 -3.78
N ILE A 147 -25.44 -8.30 -4.46
CA ILE A 147 -26.28 -7.26 -3.85
C ILE A 147 -27.60 -7.08 -4.61
N ILE A 148 -28.59 -6.51 -3.95
CA ILE A 148 -29.91 -6.16 -4.50
C ILE A 148 -30.30 -4.74 -4.10
N TYR A 149 -31.22 -4.12 -4.88
CA TYR A 149 -31.87 -2.87 -4.51
C TYR A 149 -33.29 -3.12 -4.02
N GLU A 150 -33.48 -3.04 -2.69
CA GLU A 150 -34.75 -3.33 -2.03
C GLU A 150 -35.72 -2.15 -2.12
N SER A 151 -36.97 -2.41 -2.56
CA SER A 151 -37.99 -1.39 -2.80
C SER A 151 -38.60 -0.80 -1.52
N VAL A 152 -38.76 -1.59 -0.47
CA VAL A 152 -39.50 -1.17 0.73
C VAL A 152 -38.80 -0.03 1.47
N LYS A 153 -37.48 -0.07 1.52
CA LYS A 153 -36.64 0.91 2.23
C LYS A 153 -35.75 1.73 1.31
N TYR A 154 -35.74 1.41 0.01
CA TYR A 154 -34.79 1.99 -0.96
C TYR A 154 -33.35 1.88 -0.48
N ILE A 155 -32.95 0.66 -0.17
CA ILE A 155 -31.62 0.33 0.29
C ILE A 155 -30.91 -0.64 -0.65
N ILE A 156 -29.63 -0.48 -0.77
CA ILE A 156 -28.73 -1.46 -1.39
C ILE A 156 -28.29 -2.41 -0.28
N ARG A 157 -28.51 -3.70 -0.47
CA ARG A 157 -28.19 -4.69 0.55
C ARG A 157 -27.57 -5.95 -0.04
N SER A 158 -26.96 -6.76 0.81
CA SER A 158 -26.58 -8.13 0.50
C SER A 158 -27.77 -8.90 -0.09
N ALA A 159 -27.52 -9.68 -1.13
CA ALA A 159 -28.53 -10.54 -1.72
C ALA A 159 -28.95 -11.70 -0.79
N SER A 160 -28.04 -12.11 0.10
CA SER A 160 -28.27 -13.18 1.07
C SER A 160 -29.53 -12.91 1.91
N GLY A 161 -30.37 -13.93 2.06
CA GLY A 161 -31.58 -13.86 2.89
C GLY A 161 -32.76 -13.12 2.25
N TRP A 162 -32.65 -12.57 1.02
CA TRP A 162 -33.79 -11.96 0.34
C TRP A 162 -34.80 -13.00 -0.15
N SER A 163 -34.30 -14.09 -0.73
CA SER A 163 -35.12 -15.24 -1.12
C SER A 163 -34.32 -16.53 -0.98
N ALA A 164 -35.01 -17.68 -1.03
CA ALA A 164 -34.46 -19.00 -0.76
C ALA A 164 -33.20 -19.36 -1.60
N ASN A 165 -33.01 -18.75 -2.75
CA ASN A 165 -31.88 -19.06 -3.66
C ASN A 165 -30.84 -17.92 -3.74
N LEU A 166 -30.95 -16.89 -2.90
CA LEU A 166 -29.98 -15.83 -2.79
C LEU A 166 -29.16 -16.05 -1.53
N THR A 167 -28.01 -16.68 -1.68
CA THR A 167 -27.13 -17.12 -0.58
C THR A 167 -25.82 -16.35 -0.51
N ARG A 168 -25.50 -15.55 -1.52
CA ARG A 168 -24.25 -14.78 -1.57
C ARG A 168 -24.32 -13.61 -0.59
N GLU A 169 -23.52 -13.67 0.45
CA GLU A 169 -23.44 -12.61 1.46
C GLU A 169 -22.39 -11.58 1.11
N THR A 170 -22.78 -10.32 1.12
CA THR A 170 -21.90 -9.18 0.86
C THR A 170 -21.96 -8.22 2.05
N PHE A 171 -20.80 -7.80 2.50
CA PHE A 171 -20.64 -6.88 3.60
C PHE A 171 -20.21 -5.50 3.07
N PHE A 172 -20.60 -4.45 3.79
CA PHE A 172 -20.39 -3.06 3.43
C PHE A 172 -19.68 -2.32 4.54
N LYS A 173 -18.74 -1.45 4.17
CA LYS A 173 -18.10 -0.50 5.08
C LYS A 173 -18.03 0.86 4.40
N GLN A 174 -18.62 1.88 5.01
CA GLN A 174 -18.59 3.23 4.46
C GLN A 174 -17.15 3.78 4.43
N GLY A 175 -16.75 4.30 3.28
CA GLY A 175 -15.53 5.05 3.09
C GLY A 175 -15.72 6.53 3.39
N THR A 176 -14.65 7.30 3.30
CA THR A 176 -14.67 8.75 3.58
C THR A 176 -14.55 9.61 2.33
N GLY A 177 -14.37 8.99 1.16
CA GLY A 177 -14.15 9.67 -0.11
C GLY A 177 -15.26 9.43 -1.13
N THR A 178 -15.20 10.17 -2.23
CA THR A 178 -16.13 10.08 -3.37
C THR A 178 -15.42 9.64 -4.66
N ASP A 179 -14.10 9.59 -4.68
CA ASP A 179 -13.31 9.14 -5.83
C ASP A 179 -12.91 7.67 -5.64
N LEU A 180 -13.36 6.82 -6.57
CA LEU A 180 -13.01 5.40 -6.54
C LEU A 180 -11.52 5.14 -6.80
N LEU A 181 -10.83 6.08 -7.46
CA LEU A 181 -9.42 5.96 -7.84
C LEU A 181 -8.45 6.66 -6.87
N ASP A 182 -8.90 7.02 -5.68
CA ASP A 182 -8.11 7.71 -4.65
C ASP A 182 -6.98 6.85 -4.05
N LYS A 183 -6.85 5.60 -4.47
CA LYS A 183 -5.85 4.61 -4.00
C LYS A 183 -5.95 4.27 -2.51
N VAL A 184 -7.05 4.65 -1.85
CA VAL A 184 -7.30 4.26 -0.47
C VAL A 184 -7.66 2.78 -0.42
N ALA A 185 -6.89 1.99 0.30
CA ALA A 185 -7.19 0.58 0.51
C ALA A 185 -8.42 0.41 1.41
N SER A 186 -9.16 -0.68 1.18
CA SER A 186 -10.23 -1.09 2.10
C SER A 186 -9.65 -1.43 3.47
N PRO A 187 -10.33 -1.11 4.59
CA PRO A 187 -10.06 -1.79 5.84
C PRO A 187 -10.32 -3.29 5.69
N LEU A 188 -9.62 -4.10 6.46
CA LEU A 188 -9.86 -5.54 6.48
C LEU A 188 -11.27 -5.82 7.02
N LYS A 189 -11.96 -6.82 6.43
CA LYS A 189 -13.30 -7.23 6.87
C LYS A 189 -13.26 -7.70 8.32
N ASP A 190 -14.09 -7.10 9.16
CA ASP A 190 -14.29 -7.44 10.55
C ASP A 190 -15.78 -7.44 10.94
N ALA A 191 -16.09 -7.59 12.23
CA ALA A 191 -17.46 -7.63 12.75
C ALA A 191 -18.19 -6.27 12.66
N SER A 192 -17.51 -5.17 12.38
CA SER A 192 -18.11 -3.82 12.27
C SER A 192 -18.75 -3.55 10.90
N TRP A 193 -18.57 -4.45 9.95
CA TRP A 193 -19.18 -4.32 8.63
C TRP A 193 -20.66 -4.67 8.69
N VAL A 194 -21.45 -3.95 7.90
CA VAL A 194 -22.89 -4.12 7.80
C VAL A 194 -23.30 -4.83 6.51
N THR A 195 -24.54 -5.26 6.39
CA THR A 195 -25.06 -5.97 5.21
C THR A 195 -25.93 -5.10 4.30
N GLN A 196 -25.95 -3.79 4.54
CA GLN A 196 -26.77 -2.85 3.77
C GLN A 196 -26.21 -1.42 3.82
N MET A 197 -26.60 -0.60 2.82
CA MET A 197 -26.39 0.83 2.75
C MET A 197 -27.64 1.51 2.18
N THR A 198 -27.77 2.85 2.33
CA THR A 198 -28.88 3.58 1.71
C THR A 198 -28.59 3.85 0.22
N ASP A 199 -29.63 4.25 -0.54
CA ASP A 199 -29.49 4.69 -1.93
C ASP A 199 -29.10 6.17 -2.07
N ARG A 200 -28.84 6.85 -0.97
CA ARG A 200 -28.54 8.30 -0.91
C ARG A 200 -27.12 8.61 -0.45
N GLU A 201 -26.29 7.60 -0.30
CA GLU A 201 -24.92 7.80 0.15
C GLU A 201 -24.08 8.51 -0.92
N THR A 202 -23.34 9.50 -0.50
CA THR A 202 -22.43 10.26 -1.38
C THR A 202 -21.00 9.73 -1.37
N ASN A 203 -20.57 9.14 -0.24
CA ASN A 203 -19.28 8.47 -0.15
C ASN A 203 -19.36 7.09 -0.78
N TYR A 204 -18.23 6.59 -1.29
CA TYR A 204 -18.15 5.20 -1.70
C TYR A 204 -18.22 4.26 -0.50
N PHE A 205 -18.59 3.01 -0.77
CA PHE A 205 -18.50 1.90 0.17
C PHE A 205 -17.43 0.92 -0.28
N PHE A 206 -16.73 0.36 0.69
CA PHE A 206 -15.99 -0.88 0.49
C PHE A 206 -16.96 -2.04 0.65
N LEU A 207 -16.85 -3.03 -0.23
CA LEU A 207 -17.62 -4.26 -0.19
C LEU A 207 -16.67 -5.44 -0.05
N TYR A 208 -17.15 -6.47 0.64
CA TYR A 208 -16.48 -7.76 0.71
C TYR A 208 -17.51 -8.84 0.39
N ASP A 209 -17.31 -9.53 -0.74
CA ASP A 209 -18.29 -10.47 -1.30
C ASP A 209 -18.12 -11.91 -0.77
N ALA A 210 -19.02 -12.80 -1.21
CA ALA A 210 -19.02 -14.21 -0.82
C ALA A 210 -17.79 -14.98 -1.30
N ASP A 211 -17.10 -14.50 -2.33
CA ASP A 211 -15.88 -15.12 -2.90
C ASP A 211 -14.61 -14.50 -2.30
N LYS A 212 -14.75 -13.67 -1.26
CA LYS A 212 -13.66 -13.02 -0.54
C LYS A 212 -12.90 -11.98 -1.36
N HIS A 213 -13.60 -11.29 -2.26
CA HIS A 213 -13.03 -10.17 -3.01
C HIS A 213 -13.51 -8.85 -2.44
N TYR A 214 -12.62 -7.87 -2.50
CA TYR A 214 -12.96 -6.50 -2.17
C TYR A 214 -13.43 -5.74 -3.40
N SER A 215 -14.41 -4.86 -3.20
CA SER A 215 -14.84 -3.87 -4.18
C SER A 215 -14.96 -2.51 -3.52
N LYS A 216 -14.84 -1.45 -4.34
CA LYS A 216 -15.14 -0.08 -3.92
C LYS A 216 -16.27 0.42 -4.80
N LEU A 217 -17.47 0.66 -4.22
CA LEU A 217 -18.70 0.95 -4.92
C LEU A 217 -19.20 2.36 -4.60
N LYS A 218 -19.68 3.06 -5.61
CA LYS A 218 -20.24 4.40 -5.53
C LYS A 218 -21.58 4.46 -6.24
N ILE A 219 -22.53 5.20 -5.67
CA ILE A 219 -23.77 5.58 -6.33
C ILE A 219 -23.47 6.80 -7.20
N ILE A 220 -23.75 6.69 -8.50
CA ILE A 220 -23.53 7.79 -9.46
C ILE A 220 -24.83 8.44 -9.93
N GLY A 221 -25.98 7.83 -9.62
CA GLY A 221 -27.31 8.34 -9.94
C GLY A 221 -28.39 7.49 -9.29
N TYR A 222 -29.59 8.07 -9.18
CA TYR A 222 -30.79 7.37 -8.75
C TYR A 222 -32.04 8.09 -9.29
N GLY A 223 -33.14 7.37 -9.34
CA GLY A 223 -34.44 7.92 -9.75
C GLY A 223 -35.60 7.11 -9.16
N THR A 224 -36.81 7.68 -9.21
CA THR A 224 -38.00 7.07 -8.63
C THR A 224 -39.17 6.93 -9.64
N THR A 225 -39.00 7.42 -10.86
CA THR A 225 -40.07 7.43 -11.87
C THR A 225 -39.53 6.82 -13.17
N PRO A 226 -40.26 5.91 -13.86
CA PRO A 226 -41.52 5.28 -13.43
C PRO A 226 -41.36 4.24 -12.32
N LEU A 227 -40.13 3.77 -12.08
CA LEU A 227 -39.75 2.81 -11.04
C LEU A 227 -38.45 3.28 -10.39
N ALA A 228 -38.25 2.98 -9.13
CA ALA A 228 -37.02 3.36 -8.45
C ALA A 228 -35.83 2.57 -9.00
N TYR A 229 -34.71 3.24 -9.17
CA TYR A 229 -33.45 2.67 -9.64
C TYR A 229 -32.26 3.38 -9.00
N VAL A 230 -31.11 2.71 -9.02
CA VAL A 230 -29.80 3.27 -8.71
C VAL A 230 -28.82 2.94 -9.84
N ASP A 231 -28.00 3.93 -10.19
CA ASP A 231 -26.84 3.77 -11.06
C ASP A 231 -25.59 3.61 -10.20
N LEU A 232 -24.89 2.54 -10.42
CA LEU A 232 -23.73 2.15 -9.62
C LEU A 232 -22.48 2.15 -10.50
N GLN A 233 -21.38 2.60 -9.91
CA GLN A 233 -20.03 2.42 -10.43
C GLN A 233 -19.20 1.74 -9.37
N TRP A 234 -18.39 0.75 -9.74
CA TRP A 234 -17.49 0.11 -8.79
C TRP A 234 -16.21 -0.34 -9.42
N ILE A 235 -15.19 -0.47 -8.57
CA ILE A 235 -13.94 -1.15 -8.89
C ILE A 235 -13.96 -2.50 -8.17
N TYR A 236 -13.79 -3.57 -8.92
CA TYR A 236 -13.68 -4.93 -8.41
C TYR A 236 -12.22 -5.34 -8.39
N ASN A 237 -11.73 -5.83 -7.24
CA ASN A 237 -10.42 -6.42 -7.15
C ASN A 237 -10.53 -7.93 -7.35
N GLY A 238 -10.03 -8.45 -8.47
CA GLY A 238 -10.04 -9.87 -8.80
C GLY A 238 -9.05 -10.72 -7.99
N THR A 239 -8.30 -10.13 -7.06
CA THR A 239 -7.39 -10.84 -6.17
C THR A 239 -8.08 -11.12 -4.83
N VAL A 240 -8.19 -12.41 -4.45
CA VAL A 240 -8.82 -12.85 -3.21
C VAL A 240 -8.12 -12.24 -1.99
N ASP A 241 -8.92 -11.75 -1.03
CA ASP A 241 -8.48 -11.16 0.25
C ASP A 241 -7.50 -9.97 0.10
N ASP A 242 -7.45 -9.34 -1.08
CA ASP A 242 -6.61 -8.18 -1.33
C ASP A 242 -7.42 -6.87 -1.20
N PRO A 243 -7.22 -6.05 -0.16
CA PRO A 243 -8.00 -4.84 0.09
C PRO A 243 -7.55 -3.61 -0.71
N ARG A 244 -6.57 -3.73 -1.61
CA ARG A 244 -5.95 -2.59 -2.33
C ARG A 244 -6.72 -2.20 -3.60
N PHE A 245 -6.71 -0.90 -3.89
CA PHE A 245 -7.32 -0.28 -5.06
C PHE A 245 -6.37 0.67 -5.77
#